data_3d0a94072fcf7b8da673db14c5464d01
#
_entry.id   3d0a94072fcf7b8da673db14c5464d01
#
_cell.length_a   1.000
_cell.length_b   1.000
_cell.length_c   1.000
_cell.angle_alpha   90.00
_cell.angle_beta   90.00
_cell.angle_gamma   90.00
#
_symmetry.space_group_name_H-M   'P 1'
#
loop_
_entity.id
_entity.type
_entity.pdbx_description
1 polymer ?
#
loop_
_entity_poly.entity_id
_entity_poly.type
_entity_poly.pdbx_seq_one_letter_code
_entity_poly.pdbx_strand_id
1 'polypeptide(L)'
;MKKIKFSLFVLLSFLMGSSAFAQSFNGGLIAGATFCQVDGDSYAGYHQLGFTAGGYVNLPLAESLSAQMELKYSLLGAHSSHKEVFDFGYNPYNLRLHYAEVPLMLRYDLGRFRAGGRSLDFITLELGVSLDFRFRAIEDVDGDFEVTTYRWNFFSATGNAGLHIAFNEHFGMGARWMYSFIPCRFNGDPRWFFDHYFNKVWQLTLTYNINSPVR
;
A
#
# COMPACT_ATOMS: atom_id res chain seq x y z
N MET A 1 43.42 -0.97 -15.71
CA MET A 1 43.10 0.45 -15.78
C MET A 1 42.12 0.82 -16.92
N LYS A 2 42.27 0.29 -18.16
CA LYS A 2 41.37 0.61 -19.30
C LYS A 2 39.93 0.16 -19.06
N LYS A 3 39.66 -1.01 -18.43
CA LYS A 3 38.31 -1.52 -18.15
C LYS A 3 37.55 -0.67 -17.13
N ILE A 4 38.22 -0.13 -16.10
CA ILE A 4 37.61 0.73 -15.07
C ILE A 4 37.18 2.08 -15.68
N LYS A 5 37.99 2.65 -16.58
CA LYS A 5 37.68 3.91 -17.27
C LYS A 5 36.48 3.76 -18.22
N PHE A 6 36.36 2.58 -18.88
CA PHE A 6 35.22 2.29 -19.75
C PHE A 6 33.93 2.12 -18.94
N SER A 7 33.96 1.38 -17.81
CA SER A 7 32.79 1.22 -16.92
C SER A 7 32.33 2.55 -16.30
N LEU A 8 33.30 3.42 -15.93
CA LEU A 8 33.01 4.75 -15.39
C LEU A 8 32.41 5.67 -16.48
N PHE A 9 32.87 5.57 -17.71
CA PHE A 9 32.34 6.33 -18.84
C PHE A 9 30.90 5.91 -19.19
N VAL A 10 30.60 4.59 -19.18
CA VAL A 10 29.26 4.06 -19.40
C VAL A 10 28.30 4.49 -18.28
N LEU A 11 28.76 4.47 -17.02
CA LEU A 11 27.98 4.94 -15.88
C LEU A 11 27.70 6.45 -15.98
N LEU A 12 28.71 7.24 -16.37
CA LEU A 12 28.58 8.69 -16.53
C LEU A 12 27.66 9.06 -17.71
N SER A 13 27.71 8.33 -18.83
CA SER A 13 26.81 8.54 -19.97
C SER A 13 25.36 8.16 -19.63
N PHE A 14 25.14 7.17 -18.77
CA PHE A 14 23.82 6.83 -18.26
C PHE A 14 23.24 7.92 -17.34
N LEU A 15 24.10 8.54 -16.52
CA LEU A 15 23.74 9.68 -15.66
C LEU A 15 23.48 10.97 -16.45
N MET A 16 24.19 11.19 -17.57
CA MET A 16 23.97 12.36 -18.42
C MET A 16 22.77 12.23 -19.37
N GLY A 17 22.36 10.99 -19.71
CA GLY A 17 21.14 10.72 -20.50
C GLY A 17 19.84 11.01 -19.77
N SER A 18 19.85 11.08 -18.44
CA SER A 18 18.67 11.34 -17.61
C SER A 18 18.22 12.80 -17.54
N SER A 19 19.05 13.75 -18.02
CA SER A 19 18.70 15.17 -18.02
C SER A 19 17.73 15.62 -19.14
N ALA A 20 17.43 14.74 -20.12
CA ALA A 20 16.53 15.06 -21.23
C ALA A 20 15.04 14.90 -20.87
N PHE A 21 14.71 14.29 -19.73
CA PHE A 21 13.36 14.18 -19.21
C PHE A 21 13.26 14.92 -17.87
N ALA A 22 13.37 16.23 -17.89
CA ALA A 22 12.93 17.06 -16.77
C ALA A 22 11.39 17.04 -16.70
N GLN A 23 10.80 15.82 -16.56
CA GLN A 23 9.41 15.69 -16.19
C GLN A 23 9.31 16.19 -14.75
N SER A 24 8.40 17.13 -14.53
CA SER A 24 8.16 17.66 -13.20
C SER A 24 7.56 16.54 -12.33
N PHE A 25 8.38 15.95 -11.48
CA PHE A 25 7.89 15.05 -10.44
C PHE A 25 7.10 15.85 -9.42
N ASN A 26 5.92 15.40 -9.13
CA ASN A 26 5.14 15.87 -8.01
C ASN A 26 5.37 14.94 -6.83
N GLY A 27 5.63 15.47 -5.66
CA GLY A 27 5.84 14.70 -4.45
C GLY A 27 4.96 15.17 -3.31
N GLY A 28 4.73 14.27 -2.37
CA GLY A 28 3.87 14.60 -1.25
C GLY A 28 3.98 13.61 -0.10
N LEU A 29 3.16 13.88 0.90
CA LEU A 29 2.99 13.04 2.08
C LEU A 29 1.64 12.33 2.03
N ILE A 30 1.59 11.13 2.59
CA ILE A 30 0.39 10.32 2.71
C ILE A 30 0.31 9.78 4.15
N ALA A 31 -0.86 9.89 4.77
CA ALA A 31 -1.13 9.31 6.07
C ALA A 31 -2.60 8.91 6.18
N GLY A 32 -2.91 7.88 6.97
CA GLY A 32 -4.28 7.43 7.08
C GLY A 32 -4.50 6.26 8.00
N ALA A 33 -5.75 5.77 8.02
CA ALA A 33 -6.20 4.61 8.76
C ALA A 33 -6.27 3.37 7.87
N THR A 34 -5.98 2.21 8.45
CA THR A 34 -6.14 0.90 7.84
C THR A 34 -7.15 0.08 8.64
N PHE A 35 -8.09 -0.55 7.94
CA PHE A 35 -9.05 -1.50 8.49
C PHE A 35 -8.69 -2.86 7.93
N CYS A 36 -8.20 -3.75 8.77
CA CYS A 36 -7.51 -4.95 8.35
C CYS A 36 -8.24 -6.21 8.77
N GLN A 37 -8.08 -7.21 7.93
CA GLN A 37 -8.44 -8.60 8.14
C GLN A 37 -7.31 -9.47 7.58
N VAL A 38 -7.12 -10.65 8.12
CA VAL A 38 -6.28 -11.69 7.53
C VAL A 38 -7.19 -12.83 7.10
N ASP A 39 -7.28 -13.09 5.79
CA ASP A 39 -8.02 -14.24 5.27
C ASP A 39 -7.19 -15.51 5.52
N GLY A 40 -7.85 -16.60 5.91
CA GLY A 40 -7.22 -17.88 6.25
C GLY A 40 -7.03 -18.11 7.75
N ASP A 41 -7.24 -17.10 8.59
CA ASP A 41 -7.38 -17.27 10.03
C ASP A 41 -8.82 -17.67 10.43
N SER A 42 -9.06 -17.89 11.71
CA SER A 42 -10.39 -18.27 12.24
C SER A 42 -11.27 -17.05 12.55
N TYR A 43 -10.78 -15.83 12.33
CA TYR A 43 -11.44 -14.58 12.70
C TYR A 43 -11.91 -13.84 11.45
N ALA A 44 -13.15 -13.34 11.46
CA ALA A 44 -13.75 -12.69 10.32
C ALA A 44 -13.99 -11.20 10.57
N GLY A 45 -13.83 -10.38 9.52
CA GLY A 45 -14.15 -8.95 9.55
C GLY A 45 -12.96 -8.03 9.75
N TYR A 46 -13.13 -6.77 9.39
CA TYR A 46 -12.10 -5.72 9.42
C TYR A 46 -11.99 -5.08 10.83
N HIS A 47 -11.77 -5.90 11.85
CA HIS A 47 -11.76 -5.44 13.25
C HIS A 47 -10.40 -4.89 13.70
N GLN A 48 -9.32 -5.20 12.98
CA GLN A 48 -8.01 -4.62 13.28
C GLN A 48 -7.92 -3.22 12.68
N LEU A 49 -7.90 -2.22 13.56
CA LEU A 49 -7.59 -0.84 13.21
C LEU A 49 -6.08 -0.62 13.26
N GLY A 50 -5.52 -0.10 12.18
CA GLY A 50 -4.13 0.29 12.09
C GLY A 50 -3.98 1.67 11.46
N PHE A 51 -2.75 2.01 11.08
CA PHE A 51 -2.46 3.26 10.41
C PHE A 51 -1.37 3.09 9.35
N THR A 52 -1.31 4.03 8.41
CA THR A 52 -0.26 4.15 7.42
C THR A 52 0.27 5.56 7.36
N ALA A 53 1.57 5.72 7.11
CA ALA A 53 2.18 7.03 6.89
C ALA A 53 3.44 6.89 6.02
N GLY A 54 3.67 7.87 5.16
CA GLY A 54 4.83 7.88 4.27
C GLY A 54 4.85 9.04 3.30
N GLY A 55 5.60 8.86 2.23
CA GLY A 55 5.72 9.80 1.14
C GLY A 55 5.44 9.16 -0.21
N TYR A 56 5.20 9.97 -1.22
CA TYR A 56 5.02 9.51 -2.58
C TYR A 56 5.68 10.47 -3.58
N VAL A 57 5.98 9.91 -4.74
CA VAL A 57 6.33 10.66 -5.94
C VAL A 57 5.39 10.25 -7.06
N ASN A 58 4.90 11.22 -7.81
CA ASN A 58 4.01 11.04 -8.95
C ASN A 58 4.68 11.56 -10.21
N LEU A 59 4.63 10.76 -11.27
CA LEU A 59 5.17 11.04 -12.58
C LEU A 59 4.02 11.10 -13.59
N PRO A 60 3.69 12.26 -14.16
CA PRO A 60 2.76 12.36 -15.26
C PRO A 60 3.27 11.60 -16.48
N LEU A 61 2.47 10.67 -17.02
CA LEU A 61 2.79 9.88 -18.22
C LEU A 61 2.05 10.40 -19.44
N ALA A 62 0.83 10.88 -19.23
CA ALA A 62 -0.03 11.48 -20.26
C ALA A 62 -1.00 12.46 -19.60
N GLU A 63 -1.81 13.16 -20.40
CA GLU A 63 -2.75 14.18 -19.94
C GLU A 63 -3.67 13.74 -18.78
N SER A 64 -4.11 12.48 -18.80
CA SER A 64 -5.00 11.92 -17.76
C SER A 64 -4.39 10.70 -17.04
N LEU A 65 -3.13 10.36 -17.32
CA LEU A 65 -2.48 9.17 -16.77
C LEU A 65 -1.19 9.53 -16.05
N SER A 66 -1.00 9.04 -14.85
CA SER A 66 0.24 9.18 -14.10
C SER A 66 0.63 7.88 -13.40
N ALA A 67 1.93 7.72 -13.14
CA ALA A 67 2.47 6.67 -12.29
C ALA A 67 2.85 7.27 -10.94
N GLN A 68 2.49 6.61 -9.86
CA GLN A 68 2.87 7.01 -8.51
C GLN A 68 3.60 5.87 -7.82
N MET A 69 4.74 6.20 -7.22
CA MET A 69 5.46 5.32 -6.31
C MET A 69 5.37 5.88 -4.90
N GLU A 70 5.08 5.01 -3.96
CA GLU A 70 4.97 5.36 -2.55
C GLU A 70 6.04 4.61 -1.75
N LEU A 71 6.47 5.18 -0.65
CA LEU A 71 7.21 4.51 0.41
C LEU A 71 6.52 4.84 1.72
N LYS A 72 5.93 3.83 2.35
CA LYS A 72 5.13 4.04 3.56
C LYS A 72 5.32 2.92 4.58
N TYR A 73 5.14 3.28 5.82
CA TYR A 73 4.92 2.35 6.91
C TYR A 73 3.42 2.03 6.99
N SER A 74 3.08 0.76 7.25
CA SER A 74 1.70 0.35 7.51
C SER A 74 1.65 -0.64 8.67
N LEU A 75 0.69 -0.42 9.56
CA LEU A 75 0.30 -1.36 10.58
C LEU A 75 -0.95 -2.11 10.09
N LEU A 76 -0.79 -3.41 9.86
CA LEU A 76 -1.83 -4.32 9.41
C LEU A 76 -2.06 -5.42 10.44
N GLY A 77 -3.01 -6.34 10.20
CA GLY A 77 -3.21 -7.50 11.05
C GLY A 77 -4.65 -7.97 11.13
N ALA A 78 -4.96 -8.70 12.22
CA ALA A 78 -6.28 -9.22 12.53
C ALA A 78 -6.61 -9.03 14.01
N HIS A 79 -7.88 -8.88 14.32
CA HIS A 79 -8.38 -8.77 15.70
C HIS A 79 -9.69 -9.51 15.82
N SER A 80 -9.82 -10.33 16.89
CA SER A 80 -11.07 -11.02 17.19
C SER A 80 -12.18 -10.03 17.57
N SER A 81 -13.38 -10.22 17.05
CA SER A 81 -14.53 -9.42 17.46
C SER A 81 -15.05 -9.87 18.82
N HIS A 82 -15.77 -8.99 19.50
CA HIS A 82 -16.48 -9.32 20.74
C HIS A 82 -17.42 -10.52 20.57
N LYS A 83 -18.09 -10.62 19.42
CA LYS A 83 -19.01 -11.71 19.10
C LYS A 83 -18.28 -13.06 18.97
N GLU A 84 -17.12 -13.09 18.35
CA GLU A 84 -16.32 -14.31 18.20
C GLU A 84 -15.85 -14.83 19.55
N VAL A 85 -15.47 -13.94 20.46
CA VAL A 85 -15.01 -14.31 21.80
C VAL A 85 -16.17 -14.75 22.69
N PHE A 86 -17.26 -13.99 22.77
CA PHE A 86 -18.34 -14.22 23.74
C PHE A 86 -19.44 -15.18 23.23
N ASP A 87 -19.82 -15.11 21.94
CA ASP A 87 -20.88 -15.94 21.41
C ASP A 87 -20.38 -17.29 20.89
N PHE A 88 -19.17 -17.32 20.29
CA PHE A 88 -18.59 -18.53 19.71
C PHE A 88 -17.51 -19.18 20.58
N GLY A 89 -17.08 -18.53 21.66
CA GLY A 89 -16.08 -19.07 22.60
C GLY A 89 -14.67 -19.13 22.04
N TYR A 90 -14.32 -18.28 21.05
CA TYR A 90 -12.95 -18.20 20.57
C TYR A 90 -12.06 -17.45 21.58
N ASN A 91 -10.78 -17.75 21.58
CA ASN A 91 -9.83 -17.01 22.40
C ASN A 91 -9.69 -15.57 21.88
N PRO A 92 -9.55 -14.57 22.77
CA PRO A 92 -9.15 -13.22 22.36
C PRO A 92 -7.86 -13.26 21.56
N TYR A 93 -7.87 -12.62 20.38
CA TYR A 93 -6.74 -12.62 19.46
C TYR A 93 -6.48 -11.23 18.89
N ASN A 94 -5.21 -10.83 18.88
CA ASN A 94 -4.79 -9.59 18.27
C ASN A 94 -3.44 -9.78 17.57
N LEU A 95 -3.45 -9.67 16.25
CA LEU A 95 -2.27 -9.74 15.41
C LEU A 95 -1.90 -8.36 14.92
N ARG A 96 -0.64 -7.98 15.08
CA ARG A 96 -0.06 -6.74 14.57
C ARG A 96 1.13 -7.04 13.67
N LEU A 97 1.00 -6.68 12.40
CA LEU A 97 2.02 -6.85 11.37
C LEU A 97 2.53 -5.48 10.93
N HIS A 98 3.82 -5.25 11.11
CA HIS A 98 4.47 -3.99 10.76
C HIS A 98 5.17 -4.13 9.41
N TYR A 99 4.74 -3.33 8.43
CA TYR A 99 5.24 -3.35 7.06
C TYR A 99 5.92 -2.05 6.66
N ALA A 100 6.98 -2.18 5.85
CA ALA A 100 7.43 -1.17 4.92
C ALA A 100 6.84 -1.53 3.55
N GLU A 101 6.00 -0.69 2.98
CA GLU A 101 5.31 -0.92 1.71
C GLU A 101 5.86 -0.01 0.62
N VAL A 102 6.01 -0.56 -0.59
CA VAL A 102 6.40 0.16 -1.80
C VAL A 102 5.32 -0.04 -2.87
N PRO A 103 4.20 0.68 -2.80
CA PRO A 103 3.17 0.69 -3.83
C PRO A 103 3.64 1.35 -5.13
N LEU A 104 3.35 0.69 -6.24
CA LEU A 104 3.48 1.20 -7.60
C LEU A 104 2.08 1.29 -8.20
N MET A 105 1.59 2.52 -8.38
CA MET A 105 0.21 2.80 -8.75
C MET A 105 0.14 3.47 -10.12
N LEU A 106 -0.80 3.02 -10.96
CA LEU A 106 -1.29 3.79 -12.09
C LEU A 106 -2.50 4.58 -11.63
N ARG A 107 -2.54 5.86 -11.99
CA ARG A 107 -3.56 6.81 -11.62
C ARG A 107 -4.16 7.41 -12.88
N TYR A 108 -5.48 7.30 -13.01
CA TYR A 108 -6.23 7.83 -14.15
C TYR A 108 -7.19 8.91 -13.69
N ASP A 109 -6.95 10.14 -14.15
CA ASP A 109 -7.77 11.31 -13.88
C ASP A 109 -9.06 11.29 -14.73
N LEU A 110 -10.20 11.47 -14.07
CA LEU A 110 -11.51 11.48 -14.71
C LEU A 110 -11.92 12.84 -15.30
N GLY A 111 -11.02 13.79 -15.42
CA GLY A 111 -11.28 15.14 -15.92
C GLY A 111 -11.90 15.20 -17.32
N ARG A 112 -11.71 14.17 -18.14
CA ARG A 112 -12.36 14.04 -19.46
C ARG A 112 -13.85 13.69 -19.36
N PHE A 113 -14.32 13.20 -18.22
CA PHE A 113 -15.71 12.83 -17.99
C PHE A 113 -16.46 13.97 -17.32
N ARG A 114 -17.76 14.09 -17.63
CA ARG A 114 -18.66 15.08 -17.04
C ARG A 114 -19.88 14.38 -16.44
N ALA A 115 -20.24 14.77 -15.23
CA ALA A 115 -21.48 14.34 -14.58
C ALA A 115 -22.26 15.59 -14.16
N GLY A 116 -23.54 15.66 -14.56
CA GLY A 116 -24.37 16.82 -14.27
C GLY A 116 -23.83 18.18 -14.78
N GLY A 117 -23.07 18.15 -15.91
CA GLY A 117 -22.45 19.35 -16.48
C GLY A 117 -21.13 19.80 -15.84
N ARG A 118 -20.67 19.14 -14.76
CA ARG A 118 -19.40 19.43 -14.09
C ARG A 118 -18.32 18.44 -14.51
N SER A 119 -17.07 18.89 -14.67
CA SER A 119 -15.91 18.04 -14.87
C SER A 119 -15.66 17.21 -13.60
N LEU A 120 -15.17 15.97 -13.79
CA LEU A 120 -14.76 15.06 -12.70
C LEU A 120 -13.25 15.09 -12.47
N ASP A 121 -12.59 16.21 -12.74
CA ASP A 121 -11.15 16.42 -12.62
C ASP A 121 -10.61 16.29 -11.18
N PHE A 122 -11.51 16.32 -10.20
CA PHE A 122 -11.18 16.08 -8.79
C PHE A 122 -11.14 14.60 -8.41
N ILE A 123 -11.52 13.67 -9.32
CA ILE A 123 -11.55 12.22 -9.05
C ILE A 123 -10.49 11.52 -9.88
N THR A 124 -9.68 10.71 -9.21
CA THR A 124 -8.66 9.86 -9.84
C THR A 124 -8.92 8.41 -9.48
N LEU A 125 -8.94 7.52 -10.47
CA LEU A 125 -8.93 6.07 -10.28
C LEU A 125 -7.51 5.61 -10.02
N GLU A 126 -7.33 4.67 -9.10
CA GLU A 126 -6.03 4.12 -8.74
C GLU A 126 -6.03 2.61 -8.86
N LEU A 127 -5.03 2.06 -9.56
CA LEU A 127 -4.80 0.63 -9.67
C LEU A 127 -3.30 0.35 -9.61
N GLY A 128 -2.89 -0.69 -8.87
CA GLY A 128 -1.47 -0.99 -8.79
C GLY A 128 -1.13 -2.21 -7.96
N VAL A 129 0.16 -2.38 -7.73
CA VAL A 129 0.71 -3.44 -6.91
C VAL A 129 1.63 -2.83 -5.85
N SER A 130 1.70 -3.47 -4.69
CA SER A 130 2.63 -3.12 -3.62
C SER A 130 3.58 -4.27 -3.35
N LEU A 131 4.84 -3.92 -3.09
CA LEU A 131 5.84 -4.82 -2.52
C LEU A 131 5.91 -4.52 -1.03
N ASP A 132 5.62 -5.52 -0.21
CA ASP A 132 5.40 -5.34 1.22
C ASP A 132 6.45 -6.13 2.00
N PHE A 133 7.27 -5.43 2.77
CA PHE A 133 8.36 -5.98 3.57
C PHE A 133 7.99 -5.92 5.05
N ARG A 134 7.66 -7.08 5.63
CA ARG A 134 7.32 -7.19 7.05
C ARG A 134 8.59 -7.26 7.88
N PHE A 135 8.76 -6.34 8.79
CA PHE A 135 9.92 -6.33 9.70
C PHE A 135 9.58 -6.74 11.14
N ARG A 136 8.29 -6.74 11.53
CA ARG A 136 7.86 -7.19 12.85
C ARG A 136 6.46 -7.79 12.80
N ALA A 137 6.24 -8.86 13.58
CA ALA A 137 4.92 -9.42 13.88
C ALA A 137 4.80 -9.65 15.38
N ILE A 138 3.66 -9.30 15.95
CA ILE A 138 3.31 -9.47 17.35
C ILE A 138 1.95 -10.14 17.38
N GLU A 139 1.86 -11.28 18.04
CA GLU A 139 0.62 -11.99 18.34
C GLU A 139 0.31 -11.85 19.83
N ASP A 140 -0.92 -11.59 20.14
CA ASP A 140 -1.48 -11.59 21.48
C ASP A 140 -2.64 -12.57 21.48
N VAL A 141 -2.48 -13.65 22.20
CA VAL A 141 -3.49 -14.69 22.36
C VAL A 141 -3.82 -14.77 23.85
N ASP A 142 -5.07 -14.43 24.21
CA ASP A 142 -5.57 -14.50 25.58
C ASP A 142 -4.75 -13.65 26.61
N GLY A 143 -4.15 -12.56 26.14
CA GLY A 143 -3.32 -11.68 26.96
C GLY A 143 -1.82 -12.02 26.96
N ASP A 144 -1.42 -13.12 26.32
CA ASP A 144 -0.03 -13.51 26.17
C ASP A 144 0.57 -12.90 24.90
N PHE A 145 1.39 -11.87 25.08
CA PHE A 145 2.08 -11.16 24.00
C PHE A 145 3.34 -11.90 23.57
N GLU A 146 3.38 -12.37 22.32
CA GLU A 146 4.56 -13.00 21.73
C GLU A 146 5.03 -12.26 20.48
N VAL A 147 6.35 -12.06 20.36
CA VAL A 147 6.94 -11.57 19.11
C VAL A 147 7.16 -12.75 18.17
N THR A 148 6.25 -12.95 17.22
CA THR A 148 6.18 -14.11 16.33
C THR A 148 6.73 -13.83 14.94
N THR A 149 7.65 -12.86 14.82
CA THR A 149 8.20 -12.40 13.53
C THR A 149 8.69 -13.58 12.66
N TYR A 150 9.24 -14.63 13.22
CA TYR A 150 9.74 -15.81 12.52
C TYR A 150 8.64 -16.70 11.91
N ARG A 151 7.38 -16.58 12.34
CA ARG A 151 6.24 -17.36 11.84
C ARG A 151 5.61 -16.75 10.58
N TRP A 152 5.96 -15.52 10.27
CA TRP A 152 5.36 -14.73 9.19
C TRP A 152 6.36 -14.47 8.08
N ASN A 153 5.93 -14.45 6.83
CA ASN A 153 6.80 -14.19 5.70
C ASN A 153 7.35 -12.76 5.75
N PHE A 154 8.64 -12.62 5.47
CA PHE A 154 9.27 -11.30 5.36
C PHE A 154 8.73 -10.49 4.20
N PHE A 155 8.41 -11.14 3.09
CA PHE A 155 7.94 -10.52 1.85
C PHE A 155 6.53 -10.96 1.51
N SER A 156 5.71 -10.01 1.07
CA SER A 156 4.39 -10.20 0.51
C SER A 156 4.22 -9.26 -0.69
N ALA A 157 3.23 -9.52 -1.54
CA ALA A 157 2.85 -8.62 -2.61
C ALA A 157 1.33 -8.49 -2.65
N THR A 158 0.87 -7.25 -2.85
CA THR A 158 -0.54 -6.85 -2.68
C THR A 158 -1.05 -6.13 -3.92
N GLY A 159 -2.21 -6.54 -4.41
CA GLY A 159 -2.97 -5.79 -5.41
C GLY A 159 -3.74 -4.65 -4.75
N ASN A 160 -3.76 -3.49 -5.38
CA ASN A 160 -4.40 -2.27 -4.87
C ASN A 160 -5.37 -1.74 -5.91
N ALA A 161 -6.58 -1.40 -5.50
CA ALA A 161 -7.56 -0.68 -6.31
C ALA A 161 -8.23 0.40 -5.46
N GLY A 162 -8.43 1.60 -6.01
CA GLY A 162 -8.95 2.70 -5.21
C GLY A 162 -9.40 3.90 -6.00
N LEU A 163 -9.82 4.90 -5.23
CA LEU A 163 -10.24 6.21 -5.67
C LEU A 163 -9.50 7.27 -4.84
N HIS A 164 -9.11 8.34 -5.49
CA HIS A 164 -8.58 9.52 -4.84
C HIS A 164 -9.40 10.74 -5.23
N ILE A 165 -9.71 11.59 -4.26
CA ILE A 165 -10.46 12.83 -4.42
C ILE A 165 -9.55 13.99 -4.03
N ALA A 166 -9.27 14.89 -4.97
CA ALA A 166 -8.54 16.12 -4.71
C ALA A 166 -9.51 17.19 -4.21
N PHE A 167 -9.27 17.77 -3.04
CA PHE A 167 -10.05 18.89 -2.51
C PHE A 167 -9.53 20.23 -3.02
N ASN A 168 -8.23 20.34 -3.17
CA ASN A 168 -7.51 21.49 -3.74
C ASN A 168 -6.14 21.02 -4.28
N GLU A 169 -5.28 21.97 -4.64
CA GLU A 169 -3.94 21.69 -5.19
C GLU A 169 -3.02 20.92 -4.22
N HIS A 170 -3.23 21.07 -2.91
CA HIS A 170 -2.40 20.47 -1.88
C HIS A 170 -3.03 19.27 -1.20
N PHE A 171 -4.33 19.29 -0.93
CA PHE A 171 -4.98 18.27 -0.11
C PHE A 171 -5.91 17.38 -0.92
N GLY A 172 -5.86 16.10 -0.60
CA GLY A 172 -6.77 15.10 -1.12
C GLY A 172 -7.01 13.97 -0.13
N MET A 173 -7.96 13.10 -0.48
CA MET A 173 -8.31 11.90 0.28
C MET A 173 -8.39 10.71 -0.67
N GLY A 174 -7.83 9.58 -0.25
CA GLY A 174 -7.88 8.30 -0.97
C GLY A 174 -8.63 7.23 -0.18
N ALA A 175 -9.34 6.38 -0.91
CA ALA A 175 -9.89 5.13 -0.39
C ALA A 175 -9.39 4.00 -1.26
N ARG A 176 -8.72 3.00 -0.68
CA ARG A 176 -8.15 1.84 -1.38
C ARG A 176 -8.60 0.55 -0.75
N TRP A 177 -8.89 -0.42 -1.58
CA TRP A 177 -8.99 -1.82 -1.20
C TRP A 177 -7.72 -2.54 -1.64
N MET A 178 -7.17 -3.35 -0.76
CA MET A 178 -5.90 -4.02 -0.91
C MET A 178 -6.07 -5.51 -0.58
N TYR A 179 -5.50 -6.38 -1.41
CA TYR A 179 -5.50 -7.82 -1.19
C TYR A 179 -4.16 -8.42 -1.56
N SER A 180 -3.52 -9.13 -0.62
CA SER A 180 -2.24 -9.78 -0.91
C SER A 180 -2.48 -11.03 -1.77
N PHE A 181 -1.69 -11.21 -2.81
CA PHE A 181 -1.67 -12.40 -3.65
C PHE A 181 -0.45 -13.29 -3.40
N ILE A 182 0.54 -12.77 -2.68
CA ILE A 182 1.57 -13.58 -2.03
C ILE A 182 1.21 -13.68 -0.55
N PRO A 183 1.11 -14.89 0.02
CA PRO A 183 0.69 -15.07 1.40
C PRO A 183 1.62 -14.34 2.39
N CYS A 184 1.05 -13.74 3.43
CA CYS A 184 1.83 -13.21 4.54
C CYS A 184 2.30 -14.30 5.52
N ARG A 185 1.67 -15.49 5.47
CA ARG A 185 2.12 -16.69 6.18
C ARG A 185 1.70 -17.95 5.42
N PHE A 186 2.63 -18.89 5.25
CA PHE A 186 2.31 -20.22 4.76
C PHE A 186 1.81 -21.09 5.92
N ASN A 187 0.64 -21.70 5.74
CA ASN A 187 0.07 -22.65 6.66
C ASN A 187 -0.17 -23.96 5.91
N GLY A 188 0.25 -25.10 6.49
CA GLY A 188 0.04 -26.42 5.89
C GLY A 188 0.84 -26.71 4.61
N ASP A 189 0.25 -27.49 3.71
CA ASP A 189 0.88 -27.94 2.46
C ASP A 189 0.90 -26.80 1.42
N PRO A 190 2.07 -26.43 0.86
CA PRO A 190 2.19 -25.36 -0.13
C PRO A 190 1.36 -25.57 -1.42
N ARG A 191 0.86 -26.79 -1.64
CA ARG A 191 0.01 -27.13 -2.80
C ARG A 191 -1.41 -26.58 -2.70
N TRP A 192 -1.87 -26.21 -1.49
CA TRP A 192 -3.22 -25.69 -1.26
C TRP A 192 -3.20 -24.20 -1.01
N PHE A 193 -3.41 -23.42 -2.06
CA PHE A 193 -3.36 -21.95 -2.01
C PHE A 193 -4.31 -21.35 -0.96
N PHE A 194 -5.46 -21.96 -0.74
CA PHE A 194 -6.50 -21.46 0.19
C PHE A 194 -6.20 -21.74 1.68
N ASP A 195 -5.20 -22.54 2.00
CA ASP A 195 -4.80 -22.83 3.39
C ASP A 195 -3.80 -21.79 3.93
N HIS A 196 -3.49 -20.75 3.18
CA HIS A 196 -2.51 -19.73 3.53
C HIS A 196 -3.18 -18.46 4.05
N TYR A 197 -2.41 -17.62 4.73
CA TYR A 197 -2.88 -16.35 5.29
C TYR A 197 -2.61 -15.20 4.31
N PHE A 198 -3.66 -14.38 4.05
CA PHE A 198 -3.59 -13.25 3.14
C PHE A 198 -4.07 -11.97 3.82
N ASN A 199 -3.33 -10.88 3.66
CA ASN A 199 -3.79 -9.57 4.12
C ASN A 199 -4.90 -9.05 3.21
N LYS A 200 -5.97 -8.55 3.83
CA LYS A 200 -7.10 -7.90 3.18
C LYS A 200 -7.41 -6.61 3.93
N VAL A 201 -7.32 -5.49 3.24
CA VAL A 201 -7.27 -4.18 3.88
C VAL A 201 -8.13 -3.17 3.14
N TRP A 202 -8.92 -2.39 3.88
CA TRP A 202 -9.40 -1.09 3.46
C TRP A 202 -8.50 0.00 4.04
N GLN A 203 -8.09 0.93 3.20
CA GLN A 203 -7.23 2.03 3.58
C GLN A 203 -7.90 3.36 3.24
N LEU A 204 -8.01 4.25 4.22
CA LEU A 204 -8.45 5.64 4.04
C LEU A 204 -7.28 6.55 4.33
N THR A 205 -6.90 7.37 3.37
CA THR A 205 -5.71 8.22 3.46
C THR A 205 -6.02 9.68 3.17
N LEU A 206 -5.28 10.56 3.83
CA LEU A 206 -5.12 11.97 3.47
C LEU A 206 -3.78 12.14 2.76
N THR A 207 -3.76 12.93 1.72
CA THR A 207 -2.56 13.27 0.95
C THR A 207 -2.30 14.77 1.01
N TYR A 208 -1.02 15.12 1.09
CA TYR A 208 -0.55 16.49 1.00
C TYR A 208 0.49 16.60 -0.11
N ASN A 209 0.18 17.33 -1.19
CA ASN A 209 1.11 17.64 -2.28
C ASN A 209 2.04 18.76 -1.84
N ILE A 210 3.35 18.54 -1.90
CA ILE A 210 4.37 19.54 -1.57
C ILE A 210 4.50 20.53 -2.73
N ASN A 211 4.46 20.04 -3.96
CA ASN A 211 4.50 20.86 -5.17
C ASN A 211 3.10 20.93 -5.78
N SER A 212 2.64 22.13 -6.09
CA SER A 212 1.43 22.26 -6.91
C SER A 212 1.65 21.57 -8.25
N PRO A 213 0.69 20.77 -8.74
CA PRO A 213 0.80 20.18 -10.06
C PRO A 213 0.95 21.30 -11.08
N VAL A 214 1.98 21.21 -11.91
CA VAL A 214 2.10 22.07 -13.09
C VAL A 214 0.94 21.67 -14.01
N ARG A 215 -0.09 22.52 -14.11
CA ARG A 215 -1.22 22.37 -15.02
C ARG A 215 -0.81 22.61 -16.46
#